data_ca3a1a849177d1b975c83ff45f1979e5
#
_entry.id   ca3a1a849177d1b975c83ff45f1979e5
#
_cell.length_a   1.000
_cell.length_b   1.000
_cell.length_c   1.000
_cell.angle_alpha   90.00
_cell.angle_beta   90.00
_cell.angle_gamma   90.00
#
_symmetry.space_group_name_H-M   'P 1'
#
loop_
_entity.id
_entity.type
_entity.pdbx_description
1 polymer ?
#
loop_
_entity_poly.entity_id
_entity_poly.type
_entity_poly.pdbx_seq_one_letter_code
_entity_poly.pdbx_strand_id
1 'polypeptide(L)'
;MSVDVHPTIFAQSDRESDRFGIIRPKSDRFNGIHQSIRPKIVIRTRYNNLIMIFGKKIKELREERGLLQRQLSAALEIDTPMYSKIERGERKAKRSQIPIMAKLFDVEEKELLTIWLADKVLDTVEDASEVKNDAIAYVQNEIENG
;
A
#
# COMPACT_ATOMS: atom_id res chain seq x y z
N MET A 1 30.63 52.07 46.47
CA MET A 1 30.20 52.30 45.06
C MET A 1 29.21 51.25 44.73
N SER A 2 27.95 51.53 44.84
CA SER A 2 26.89 50.60 44.43
C SER A 2 26.67 50.68 42.93
N VAL A 3 26.67 49.56 42.30
CA VAL A 3 26.35 49.44 40.90
C VAL A 3 24.88 49.04 40.80
N ASP A 4 24.07 50.01 40.48
CA ASP A 4 22.66 49.80 40.22
C ASP A 4 22.49 48.95 38.98
N VAL A 5 22.14 47.70 39.19
CA VAL A 5 21.73 46.79 38.13
C VAL A 5 20.31 47.15 37.76
N HIS A 6 20.13 47.64 36.58
CA HIS A 6 18.85 48.10 36.04
C HIS A 6 17.79 47.02 35.97
N PRO A 7 16.64 47.18 36.63
CA PRO A 7 15.51 46.25 36.50
C PRO A 7 14.71 46.41 35.21
N THR A 8 15.06 47.38 34.38
CA THR A 8 14.30 47.72 33.14
C THR A 8 14.49 46.79 31.98
N ILE A 9 15.54 45.94 31.97
CA ILE A 9 15.78 45.01 30.85
C ILE A 9 14.88 43.77 30.96
N PHE A 10 14.45 43.38 32.15
CA PHE A 10 13.57 42.23 32.38
C PHE A 10 12.10 42.49 31.97
N ALA A 11 11.63 43.72 32.04
CA ALA A 11 10.26 44.08 31.70
C ALA A 11 9.99 44.13 30.19
N GLN A 12 11.05 44.21 29.35
CA GLN A 12 10.92 44.23 27.90
C GLN A 12 10.87 42.84 27.30
N SER A 13 11.43 41.82 27.93
CA SER A 13 11.38 40.45 27.43
C SER A 13 10.00 39.80 27.64
N ASP A 14 9.31 40.19 28.74
CA ASP A 14 7.99 39.62 29.04
C ASP A 14 6.88 40.13 28.10
N ARG A 15 7.08 41.30 27.50
CA ARG A 15 6.11 41.85 26.55
C ARG A 15 6.24 41.25 25.13
N GLU A 16 7.41 40.77 24.74
CA GLU A 16 7.60 40.12 23.48
C GLU A 16 7.12 38.63 23.49
N SER A 17 7.24 37.96 24.64
CA SER A 17 6.74 36.59 24.73
C SER A 17 5.22 36.51 24.66
N ASP A 18 4.50 37.51 25.14
CA ASP A 18 3.02 37.56 25.02
C ASP A 18 2.53 37.84 23.61
N ARG A 19 3.35 38.47 22.77
CA ARG A 19 3.00 38.64 21.34
C ARG A 19 3.06 37.34 20.55
N PHE A 20 3.94 36.44 20.92
CA PHE A 20 4.06 35.12 20.25
C PHE A 20 3.03 34.10 20.78
N GLY A 21 2.48 34.29 21.96
CA GLY A 21 1.46 33.44 22.56
C GLY A 21 0.12 33.45 21.83
N ILE A 22 -0.20 34.54 21.13
CA ILE A 22 -1.46 34.67 20.37
C ILE A 22 -1.45 33.90 19.08
N ILE A 23 -0.29 33.51 18.53
CA ILE A 23 -0.14 32.78 17.27
C ILE A 23 -0.28 31.28 17.48
N ARG A 24 -0.06 30.75 18.68
CA ARG A 24 -0.14 29.32 19.02
C ARG A 24 -1.51 28.67 18.82
N PRO A 25 -2.66 29.32 19.09
CA PRO A 25 -3.95 28.67 18.91
C PRO A 25 -4.34 28.40 17.46
N LYS A 26 -3.74 29.08 16.49
CA LYS A 26 -4.06 28.86 15.08
C LYS A 26 -3.34 27.67 14.46
N SER A 27 -2.17 27.31 14.95
CA SER A 27 -1.42 26.16 14.45
C SER A 27 -1.96 24.82 14.97
N ASP A 28 -2.53 24.80 16.17
CA ASP A 28 -3.07 23.58 16.78
C ASP A 28 -4.40 23.15 16.13
N ARG A 29 -5.19 24.10 15.62
CA ARG A 29 -6.41 23.78 14.86
C ARG A 29 -6.12 23.13 13.51
N PHE A 30 -5.02 23.47 12.86
CA PHE A 30 -4.63 22.88 11.58
C PHE A 30 -4.02 21.50 11.72
N ASN A 31 -3.30 21.23 12.82
CA ASN A 31 -2.69 19.93 13.07
C ASN A 31 -3.71 18.84 13.41
N GLY A 32 -4.84 19.16 14.03
CA GLY A 32 -5.88 18.19 14.37
C GLY A 32 -6.62 17.61 13.15
N ILE A 33 -6.81 18.39 12.10
CA ILE A 33 -7.48 17.95 10.88
C ILE A 33 -6.52 17.17 9.98
N HIS A 34 -5.23 17.50 9.98
CA HIS A 34 -4.25 16.84 9.13
C HIS A 34 -3.85 15.45 9.65
N GLN A 35 -3.93 15.20 10.96
CA GLN A 35 -3.58 13.90 11.54
C GLN A 35 -4.64 12.83 11.32
N SER A 36 -5.91 13.20 11.14
CA SER A 36 -6.98 12.20 10.92
C SER A 36 -7.08 11.71 9.47
N ILE A 37 -6.51 12.44 8.50
CA ILE A 37 -6.59 12.09 7.07
C ILE A 37 -5.33 11.33 6.61
N ARG A 38 -4.16 11.62 7.18
CA ARG A 38 -2.88 10.99 6.79
C ARG A 38 -2.80 9.48 7.02
N PRO A 39 -3.27 8.89 8.13
CA PRO A 39 -3.14 7.44 8.31
C PRO A 39 -3.96 6.64 7.29
N LYS A 40 -5.15 7.10 6.91
CA LYS A 40 -6.02 6.37 5.98
C LYS A 40 -5.50 6.36 4.54
N ILE A 41 -4.90 7.46 4.09
CA ILE A 41 -4.36 7.57 2.73
C ILE A 41 -3.02 6.83 2.60
N VAL A 42 -2.14 6.96 3.59
CA VAL A 42 -0.82 6.30 3.60
C VAL A 42 -0.97 4.78 3.74
N ILE A 43 -1.91 4.31 4.55
CA ILE A 43 -2.23 2.90 4.70
C ILE A 43 -2.73 2.34 3.36
N ARG A 44 -3.69 2.99 2.71
CA ARG A 44 -4.25 2.52 1.44
C ARG A 44 -3.22 2.48 0.30
N THR A 45 -2.28 3.42 0.27
CA THR A 45 -1.22 3.46 -0.74
C THR A 45 -0.13 2.40 -0.49
N ARG A 46 0.21 2.12 0.77
CA ARG A 46 1.16 1.05 1.13
C ARG A 46 0.56 -0.34 0.89
N TYR A 47 -0.72 -0.54 1.19
CA TYR A 47 -1.41 -1.81 0.97
C TYR A 47 -1.54 -2.12 -0.52
N ASN A 48 -1.87 -1.13 -1.36
CA ASN A 48 -1.95 -1.34 -2.81
C ASN A 48 -0.61 -1.78 -3.45
N ASN A 49 0.54 -1.39 -2.90
CA ASN A 49 1.85 -1.79 -3.43
C ASN A 49 2.30 -3.20 -3.00
N LEU A 50 1.79 -3.73 -1.87
CA LEU A 50 2.18 -5.06 -1.36
C LEU A 50 1.31 -6.20 -1.93
N ILE A 51 0.06 -5.91 -2.34
CA ILE A 51 -0.94 -6.92 -2.74
C ILE A 51 -1.02 -7.11 -4.26
N MET A 52 -0.11 -6.54 -5.03
CA MET A 52 -0.21 -6.52 -6.49
C MET A 52 0.84 -7.40 -7.18
N ILE A 53 1.33 -8.45 -6.52
CA ILE A 53 2.37 -9.30 -7.11
C ILE A 53 1.87 -9.95 -8.39
N PHE A 54 0.66 -10.52 -8.37
CA PHE A 54 0.08 -11.15 -9.52
C PHE A 54 -0.25 -10.16 -10.64
N GLY A 55 -0.93 -9.05 -10.31
CA GLY A 55 -1.27 -8.01 -11.29
C GLY A 55 -0.05 -7.41 -11.99
N LYS A 56 1.00 -7.13 -11.22
CA LYS A 56 2.28 -6.66 -11.75
C LYS A 56 2.93 -7.68 -12.69
N LYS A 57 2.97 -8.94 -12.28
CA LYS A 57 3.58 -10.02 -13.09
C LYS A 57 2.86 -10.21 -14.42
N ILE A 58 1.52 -10.25 -14.44
CA ILE A 58 0.78 -10.41 -15.69
C ILE A 58 0.91 -9.21 -16.62
N LYS A 59 1.06 -8.00 -16.06
CA LYS A 59 1.34 -6.80 -16.85
C LYS A 59 2.73 -6.89 -17.50
N GLU A 60 3.76 -7.26 -16.75
CA GLU A 60 5.12 -7.47 -17.26
C GLU A 60 5.13 -8.50 -18.39
N LEU A 61 4.54 -9.69 -18.18
CA LEU A 61 4.44 -10.75 -19.19
C LEU A 61 3.69 -10.28 -20.45
N ARG A 62 2.60 -9.54 -20.29
CA ARG A 62 1.87 -8.96 -21.42
C ARG A 62 2.73 -7.99 -22.23
N GLU A 63 3.46 -7.10 -21.56
CA GLU A 63 4.32 -6.12 -22.20
C GLU A 63 5.53 -6.77 -22.88
N GLU A 64 6.16 -7.76 -22.25
CA GLU A 64 7.25 -8.56 -22.83
C GLU A 64 6.82 -9.28 -24.12
N ARG A 65 5.57 -9.73 -24.21
CA ARG A 65 5.00 -10.39 -25.40
C ARG A 65 4.40 -9.42 -26.41
N GLY A 66 4.43 -8.11 -26.15
CA GLY A 66 3.83 -7.08 -27.00
C GLY A 66 2.31 -7.18 -27.12
N LEU A 67 1.64 -7.84 -26.18
CA LEU A 67 0.20 -8.04 -26.19
C LEU A 67 -0.56 -6.80 -25.68
N LEU A 68 -1.69 -6.54 -26.27
CA LEU A 68 -2.59 -5.47 -25.84
C LEU A 68 -3.61 -5.98 -24.81
N GLN A 69 -4.02 -5.13 -23.86
CA GLN A 69 -5.04 -5.49 -22.87
C GLN A 69 -6.34 -6.03 -23.51
N ARG A 70 -6.73 -5.50 -24.70
CA ARG A 70 -7.91 -5.97 -25.43
C ARG A 70 -7.80 -7.43 -25.91
N GLN A 71 -6.58 -7.92 -26.20
CA GLN A 71 -6.38 -9.31 -26.62
C GLN A 71 -6.55 -10.26 -25.44
N LEU A 72 -6.02 -9.88 -24.26
CA LEU A 72 -6.19 -10.65 -23.03
C LEU A 72 -7.67 -10.65 -22.57
N SER A 73 -8.31 -9.50 -22.61
CA SER A 73 -9.71 -9.39 -22.21
C SER A 73 -10.62 -10.21 -23.13
N ALA A 74 -10.39 -10.19 -24.44
CA ALA A 74 -11.15 -11.00 -25.38
C ALA A 74 -10.97 -12.52 -25.13
N ALA A 75 -9.73 -12.97 -24.90
CA ALA A 75 -9.46 -14.37 -24.61
C ALA A 75 -10.02 -14.84 -23.26
N LEU A 76 -10.12 -13.94 -22.30
CA LEU A 76 -10.69 -14.20 -20.96
C LEU A 76 -12.21 -14.00 -20.89
N GLU A 77 -12.84 -13.59 -22.00
CA GLU A 77 -14.28 -13.29 -22.10
C GLU A 77 -14.73 -12.24 -21.07
N ILE A 78 -13.91 -11.20 -20.88
CA ILE A 78 -14.19 -10.05 -20.01
C ILE A 78 -13.99 -8.73 -20.76
N ASP A 79 -14.47 -7.63 -20.21
CA ASP A 79 -14.21 -6.31 -20.78
C ASP A 79 -12.78 -5.82 -20.49
N THR A 80 -12.26 -4.95 -21.36
CA THR A 80 -10.91 -4.38 -21.18
C THR A 80 -10.73 -3.58 -19.89
N PRO A 81 -11.70 -2.78 -19.43
CA PRO A 81 -11.64 -2.16 -18.13
C PRO A 81 -11.51 -3.14 -16.96
N MET A 82 -12.18 -4.30 -17.04
CA MET A 82 -12.08 -5.35 -16.03
C MET A 82 -10.67 -5.96 -15.99
N TYR A 83 -10.11 -6.26 -17.17
CA TYR A 83 -8.74 -6.77 -17.26
C TYR A 83 -7.74 -5.74 -16.72
N SER A 84 -7.89 -4.46 -17.07
CA SER A 84 -7.07 -3.37 -16.52
C SER A 84 -7.12 -3.30 -15.00
N LYS A 85 -8.29 -3.55 -14.38
CA LYS A 85 -8.42 -3.63 -12.91
C LYS A 85 -7.69 -4.83 -12.32
N ILE A 86 -7.61 -5.96 -13.05
CA ILE A 86 -6.83 -7.13 -12.61
C ILE A 86 -5.33 -6.79 -12.62
N GLU A 87 -4.81 -6.17 -13.66
CA GLU A 87 -3.40 -5.73 -13.72
C GLU A 87 -3.04 -4.72 -12.62
N ARG A 88 -3.98 -3.85 -12.23
CA ARG A 88 -3.78 -2.90 -11.13
C ARG A 88 -4.04 -3.49 -9.73
N GLY A 89 -4.42 -4.78 -9.64
CA GLY A 89 -4.75 -5.45 -8.39
C GLY A 89 -6.05 -4.99 -7.73
N GLU A 90 -6.82 -4.12 -8.39
CA GLU A 90 -8.14 -3.67 -7.92
C GLU A 90 -9.20 -4.77 -7.98
N ARG A 91 -8.93 -5.81 -8.77
CA ARG A 91 -9.78 -6.99 -8.91
C ARG A 91 -8.93 -8.26 -8.98
N LYS A 92 -9.37 -9.29 -8.28
CA LYS A 92 -8.71 -10.61 -8.31
C LYS A 92 -9.11 -11.37 -9.58
N ALA A 93 -8.12 -12.00 -10.23
CA ALA A 93 -8.37 -12.94 -11.33
C ALA A 93 -9.05 -14.22 -10.79
N LYS A 94 -9.92 -14.83 -11.60
CA LYS A 94 -10.49 -16.13 -11.28
C LYS A 94 -9.46 -17.24 -11.56
N ARG A 95 -9.50 -18.32 -10.80
CA ARG A 95 -8.61 -19.48 -11.02
C ARG A 95 -8.73 -20.03 -12.43
N SER A 96 -9.95 -20.07 -12.99
CA SER A 96 -10.20 -20.54 -14.37
C SER A 96 -9.54 -19.68 -15.45
N GLN A 97 -9.15 -18.46 -15.14
CA GLN A 97 -8.48 -17.55 -16.07
C GLN A 97 -6.97 -17.80 -16.15
N ILE A 98 -6.38 -18.46 -15.13
CA ILE A 98 -4.94 -18.69 -15.05
C ILE A 98 -4.42 -19.55 -16.21
N PRO A 99 -5.03 -20.70 -16.57
CA PRO A 99 -4.58 -21.50 -17.71
C PRO A 99 -4.63 -20.75 -19.04
N ILE A 100 -5.63 -19.89 -19.23
CA ILE A 100 -5.79 -19.10 -20.46
C ILE A 100 -4.66 -18.07 -20.55
N MET A 101 -4.40 -17.36 -19.45
CA MET A 101 -3.30 -16.39 -19.38
C MET A 101 -1.94 -17.06 -19.57
N ALA A 102 -1.70 -18.22 -18.94
CA ALA A 102 -0.47 -18.97 -19.08
C ALA A 102 -0.17 -19.34 -20.54
N LYS A 103 -1.18 -19.78 -21.29
CA LYS A 103 -1.06 -20.06 -22.73
C LYS A 103 -0.75 -18.83 -23.55
N LEU A 104 -1.41 -17.70 -23.26
CA LEU A 104 -1.17 -16.44 -23.98
C LEU A 104 0.22 -15.86 -23.72
N PHE A 105 0.70 -16.00 -22.49
CA PHE A 105 2.03 -15.54 -22.10
C PHE A 105 3.13 -16.56 -22.42
N ASP A 106 2.78 -17.77 -22.87
CA ASP A 106 3.72 -18.87 -23.12
C ASP A 106 4.62 -19.12 -21.90
N VAL A 107 3.99 -19.27 -20.75
CA VAL A 107 4.61 -19.61 -19.47
C VAL A 107 3.95 -20.85 -18.87
N GLU A 108 4.64 -21.51 -17.96
CA GLU A 108 4.08 -22.68 -17.30
C GLU A 108 2.89 -22.29 -16.40
N GLU A 109 1.77 -23.00 -16.52
CA GLU A 109 0.56 -22.75 -15.71
C GLU A 109 0.86 -22.81 -14.23
N LYS A 110 1.71 -23.75 -13.79
CA LYS A 110 2.11 -23.93 -12.41
C LYS A 110 2.81 -22.68 -11.84
N GLU A 111 3.69 -22.05 -12.62
CA GLU A 111 4.38 -20.81 -12.23
C GLU A 111 3.35 -19.69 -11.99
N LEU A 112 2.47 -19.48 -12.94
CA LEU A 112 1.47 -18.41 -12.84
C LEU A 112 0.46 -18.65 -11.71
N LEU A 113 0.06 -19.91 -11.53
CA LEU A 113 -0.83 -20.35 -10.45
C LEU A 113 -0.18 -20.16 -9.08
N THR A 114 1.12 -20.43 -8.96
CA THR A 114 1.87 -20.24 -7.72
C THR A 114 1.87 -18.77 -7.31
N ILE A 115 2.15 -17.86 -8.25
CA ILE A 115 2.15 -16.41 -7.98
C ILE A 115 0.73 -15.92 -7.63
N TRP A 116 -0.30 -16.41 -8.31
CA TRP A 116 -1.69 -16.09 -8.01
C TRP A 116 -2.11 -16.55 -6.61
N LEU A 117 -1.67 -17.75 -6.19
CA LEU A 117 -1.97 -18.26 -4.86
C LEU A 117 -1.19 -17.50 -3.78
N ALA A 118 0.08 -17.17 -4.03
CA ALA A 118 0.88 -16.34 -3.13
C ALA A 118 0.24 -14.97 -2.89
N ASP A 119 -0.28 -14.34 -3.95
CA ASP A 119 -1.00 -13.06 -3.84
C ASP A 119 -2.25 -13.19 -2.94
N LYS A 120 -2.97 -14.30 -3.01
CA LYS A 120 -4.09 -14.59 -2.12
C LYS A 120 -3.70 -14.82 -0.67
N VAL A 121 -2.60 -15.53 -0.43
CA VAL A 121 -2.09 -15.74 0.93
C VAL A 121 -1.69 -14.41 1.55
N LEU A 122 -0.99 -13.57 0.83
CA LEU A 122 -0.60 -12.24 1.29
C LEU A 122 -1.81 -11.36 1.62
N ASP A 123 -2.85 -11.39 0.80
CA ASP A 123 -4.12 -10.70 1.03
C ASP A 123 -4.81 -11.17 2.34
N THR A 124 -4.77 -12.49 2.60
CA THR A 124 -5.38 -13.07 3.80
C THR A 124 -4.66 -12.65 5.09
N VAL A 125 -3.33 -12.47 5.04
CA VAL A 125 -2.53 -12.11 6.22
C VAL A 125 -2.23 -10.60 6.30
N GLU A 126 -2.85 -9.81 5.44
CA GLU A 126 -2.61 -8.36 5.35
C GLU A 126 -2.91 -7.64 6.66
N ASP A 127 -4.07 -7.93 7.23
CA ASP A 127 -4.55 -7.29 8.45
C ASP A 127 -3.80 -7.74 9.72
N ALA A 128 -3.05 -8.82 9.64
CA ALA A 128 -2.35 -9.45 10.75
C ALA A 128 -0.84 -9.13 10.77
N SER A 129 -0.46 -7.86 10.58
CA SER A 129 0.93 -7.42 10.41
C SER A 129 1.89 -7.89 11.52
N GLU A 130 1.40 -8.08 12.75
CA GLU A 130 2.20 -8.49 13.91
C GLU A 130 2.53 -9.99 13.92
N VAL A 131 1.59 -10.82 13.46
CA VAL A 131 1.68 -12.30 13.54
C VAL A 131 1.75 -12.99 12.18
N LYS A 132 1.76 -12.23 11.08
CA LYS A 132 1.72 -12.81 9.72
C LYS A 132 2.86 -13.78 9.42
N ASN A 133 4.07 -13.46 9.88
CA ASN A 133 5.24 -14.31 9.65
C ASN A 133 5.15 -15.62 10.44
N ASP A 134 4.66 -15.54 11.67
CA ASP A 134 4.46 -16.71 12.52
C ASP A 134 3.34 -17.61 11.99
N ALA A 135 2.25 -17.00 11.51
CA ALA A 135 1.16 -17.72 10.87
C ALA A 135 1.60 -18.45 9.59
N ILE A 136 2.39 -17.79 8.73
CA ILE A 136 2.94 -18.41 7.53
C ILE A 136 3.90 -19.55 7.88
N ALA A 137 4.78 -19.35 8.85
CA ALA A 137 5.72 -20.38 9.31
C ALA A 137 4.98 -21.60 9.90
N TYR A 138 3.91 -21.37 10.66
CA TYR A 138 3.07 -22.45 11.19
C TYR A 138 2.43 -23.27 10.07
N VAL A 139 1.83 -22.61 9.07
CA VAL A 139 1.23 -23.29 7.91
C VAL A 139 2.27 -24.07 7.12
N GLN A 140 3.48 -23.52 6.94
CA GLN A 140 4.57 -24.20 6.25
C GLN A 140 4.98 -25.49 6.99
N ASN A 141 5.13 -25.44 8.30
CA ASN A 141 5.43 -26.62 9.11
C ASN A 141 4.32 -27.69 9.01
N GLU A 142 3.05 -27.30 8.99
CA GLU A 142 1.94 -28.25 8.83
C GLU A 142 1.96 -28.92 7.45
N ILE A 143 2.31 -28.19 6.40
CA ILE A 143 2.43 -28.73 5.03
C ILE A 143 3.60 -29.72 4.92
N GLU A 144 4.74 -29.46 5.58
CA GLU A 144 5.93 -30.29 5.54
C GLU A 144 5.80 -31.58 6.37
N ASN A 145 4.98 -31.56 7.44
CA ASN A 145 4.80 -32.67 8.38
C ASN A 145 3.51 -33.50 8.13
N GLY A 146 2.64 -33.06 7.23
CA GLY A 146 1.40 -33.75 6.86
C GLY A 146 1.57 -34.58 5.61
#